data_8552a871a612da1457c897e126110696
#
_entry.id   8552a871a612da1457c897e126110696
#
_cell.length_a   1.000
_cell.length_b   1.000
_cell.length_c   1.000
_cell.angle_alpha   90.00
_cell.angle_beta   90.00
_cell.angle_gamma   90.00
#
_symmetry.space_group_name_H-M   'P 1'
#
loop_
_entity.id
_entity.type
_entity.pdbx_description
1 polymer ?
#
loop_
_entity_poly.entity_id
_entity_poly.type
_entity_poly.pdbx_seq_one_letter_code
_entity_poly.pdbx_strand_id
1 'polypeptide(L)'
;GCYVYDAAGTEYLDLYGGHAVISIGHAQPDYVRAVQEQVARLGFYSNSVENSLQVKLAERLGRISGYDDYRLFLCNSGAEANENALKLASFHTGRSKALAISKAFHGRTSGAVAVTDNPAISSPFNRTPNVEFTPLNDIGAMRAKLATREFAAVIVEGIQGVAGIHCPTDEFLRAVRAAATETGTQLVLDEIQSGYGRTGRFFAHQAAGIRPDLITTAKGMANGFPIGGVLIAPHFEARPGLLGTTFGGSHLACAAAIAVLEVIERDALVENAAEIGDYLLAELHKIGGLKEVRGRGLMIGIEIDGSGPELRKKLLFDKHIFTGGAGASTVRLLPALCLTKEMADRFLTAFDKVKDER
;
A
#
# COMPACT_ATOMS: atom_id res chain seq x y z
N GLY A 1 -6.35 0.32 19.03
CA GLY A 1 -4.94 0.64 19.15
C GLY A 1 -4.03 -0.37 18.48
N CYS A 2 -2.79 -0.50 18.94
CA CYS A 2 -1.78 -1.38 18.34
C CYS A 2 -1.73 -2.78 18.97
N TYR A 3 -2.77 -3.22 19.67
CA TYR A 3 -2.79 -4.50 20.36
C TYR A 3 -3.89 -5.41 19.83
N VAL A 4 -3.60 -6.71 19.80
CA VAL A 4 -4.57 -7.78 19.56
C VAL A 4 -4.52 -8.79 20.69
N TYR A 5 -5.57 -9.56 20.88
CA TYR A 5 -5.73 -10.51 21.98
C TYR A 5 -6.07 -11.88 21.44
N ASP A 6 -5.51 -12.95 22.02
CA ASP A 6 -5.91 -14.31 21.72
C ASP A 6 -7.18 -14.72 22.51
N ALA A 7 -7.64 -15.95 22.30
CA ALA A 7 -8.84 -16.46 22.96
C ALA A 7 -8.69 -16.60 24.49
N ALA A 8 -7.47 -16.64 25.00
CA ALA A 8 -7.17 -16.67 26.44
C ALA A 8 -7.03 -15.26 27.04
N GLY A 9 -7.11 -14.21 26.23
CA GLY A 9 -6.95 -12.83 26.64
C GLY A 9 -5.50 -12.36 26.69
N THR A 10 -4.55 -13.14 26.18
CA THR A 10 -3.15 -12.71 26.10
C THR A 10 -3.01 -11.56 25.11
N GLU A 11 -2.37 -10.49 25.55
CA GLU A 11 -2.14 -9.30 24.74
C GLU A 11 -0.89 -9.42 23.88
N TYR A 12 -1.01 -9.07 22.60
CA TYR A 12 0.08 -9.02 21.64
C TYR A 12 0.21 -7.62 21.04
N LEU A 13 1.42 -7.06 21.04
CA LEU A 13 1.73 -5.84 20.28
C LEU A 13 1.77 -6.18 18.79
N ASP A 14 0.86 -5.60 18.02
CA ASP A 14 0.75 -5.86 16.58
C ASP A 14 1.59 -4.85 15.77
N LEU A 15 2.78 -5.28 15.36
CA LEU A 15 3.63 -4.54 14.43
C LEU A 15 3.50 -5.01 12.98
N TYR A 16 2.38 -5.67 12.63
CA TYR A 16 2.12 -6.13 11.28
C TYR A 16 0.84 -5.55 10.66
N GLY A 17 -0.13 -5.19 11.51
CA GLY A 17 -1.37 -4.56 11.09
C GLY A 17 -2.14 -5.36 10.03
N GLY A 18 -2.06 -6.72 10.06
CA GLY A 18 -2.72 -7.56 9.07
C GLY A 18 -2.30 -7.22 7.64
N HIS A 19 -1.02 -7.28 7.31
CA HIS A 19 -0.44 -6.86 6.00
C HIS A 19 -0.51 -5.34 5.75
N ALA A 20 -0.37 -4.51 6.79
CA ALA A 20 -0.54 -3.05 6.74
C ALA A 20 -1.97 -2.58 6.40
N VAL A 21 -2.96 -3.41 6.69
CA VAL A 21 -4.39 -3.08 6.49
C VAL A 21 -4.89 -2.15 7.60
N ILE A 22 -4.49 -2.43 8.85
CA ILE A 22 -4.86 -1.62 10.00
C ILE A 22 -4.02 -0.34 9.99
N SER A 23 -4.65 0.78 9.65
CA SER A 23 -4.00 2.08 9.58
C SER A 23 -4.17 2.90 10.85
N ILE A 24 -5.39 3.05 11.37
CA ILE A 24 -5.72 3.90 12.52
C ILE A 24 -5.82 3.14 13.85
N GLY A 25 -5.43 1.86 13.85
CA GLY A 25 -5.49 0.98 15.02
C GLY A 25 -6.74 0.12 15.08
N HIS A 26 -6.62 -1.01 15.79
CA HIS A 26 -7.73 -1.93 16.03
C HIS A 26 -8.80 -1.27 16.90
N ALA A 27 -10.08 -1.53 16.57
CA ALA A 27 -11.26 -1.09 17.31
C ALA A 27 -11.26 0.43 17.63
N GLN A 28 -10.82 1.26 16.68
CA GLN A 28 -10.82 2.71 16.83
C GLN A 28 -12.28 3.20 17.02
N PRO A 29 -12.60 3.93 18.12
CA PRO A 29 -13.99 4.19 18.50
C PRO A 29 -14.82 4.95 17.47
N ASP A 30 -14.25 5.97 16.83
CA ASP A 30 -14.97 6.78 15.83
C ASP A 30 -15.25 5.97 14.56
N TYR A 31 -14.31 5.12 14.17
CA TYR A 31 -14.49 4.19 13.07
C TYR A 31 -15.60 3.18 13.37
N VAL A 32 -15.58 2.57 14.56
CA VAL A 32 -16.62 1.60 14.98
C VAL A 32 -18.00 2.29 14.96
N ARG A 33 -18.12 3.49 15.56
CA ARG A 33 -19.37 4.25 15.55
C ARG A 33 -19.85 4.57 14.15
N ALA A 34 -18.99 5.07 13.26
CA ALA A 34 -19.35 5.41 11.89
C ALA A 34 -19.89 4.21 11.10
N VAL A 35 -19.27 3.03 11.24
CA VAL A 35 -19.72 1.80 10.59
C VAL A 35 -21.07 1.32 11.17
N GLN A 36 -21.23 1.36 12.51
CA GLN A 36 -22.49 0.98 13.19
C GLN A 36 -23.66 1.89 12.79
N GLU A 37 -23.44 3.20 12.77
CA GLU A 37 -24.45 4.16 12.35
C GLU A 37 -24.83 3.99 10.88
N GLN A 38 -23.85 3.75 10.01
CA GLN A 38 -24.11 3.58 8.58
C GLN A 38 -24.83 2.27 8.28
N VAL A 39 -24.49 1.15 8.93
CA VAL A 39 -25.21 -0.11 8.72
C VAL A 39 -26.65 -0.04 9.21
N ALA A 40 -26.92 0.73 10.27
CA ALA A 40 -28.28 0.96 10.77
C ALA A 40 -29.14 1.84 9.84
N ARG A 41 -28.51 2.67 9.00
CA ARG A 41 -29.22 3.53 8.03
C ARG A 41 -29.38 2.88 6.66
N LEU A 42 -28.27 2.51 6.04
CA LEU A 42 -28.21 1.92 4.70
C LEU A 42 -26.82 1.34 4.45
N GLY A 43 -26.73 0.01 4.38
CA GLY A 43 -25.46 -0.66 4.12
C GLY A 43 -25.02 -0.56 2.65
N PHE A 44 -25.97 -0.74 1.74
CA PHE A 44 -25.72 -0.76 0.30
C PHE A 44 -26.93 -0.31 -0.50
N TYR A 45 -26.67 0.39 -1.60
CA TYR A 45 -27.55 0.55 -2.72
C TYR A 45 -26.77 0.64 -4.02
N SER A 46 -27.46 0.42 -5.16
CA SER A 46 -26.86 0.39 -6.49
C SER A 46 -26.18 1.70 -6.87
N ASN A 47 -25.06 1.63 -7.59
CA ASN A 47 -24.38 2.77 -8.22
C ASN A 47 -25.18 3.41 -9.39
N SER A 48 -26.42 2.95 -9.65
CA SER A 48 -27.31 3.60 -10.59
C SER A 48 -27.94 4.89 -10.05
N VAL A 49 -27.77 5.19 -8.77
CA VAL A 49 -28.16 6.44 -8.13
C VAL A 49 -26.95 7.11 -7.47
N GLU A 50 -27.03 8.42 -7.30
CA GLU A 50 -25.98 9.18 -6.64
C GLU A 50 -25.82 8.75 -5.17
N ASN A 51 -24.57 8.53 -4.76
CA ASN A 51 -24.20 8.26 -3.37
C ASN A 51 -23.35 9.43 -2.85
N SER A 52 -23.93 10.27 -2.02
CA SER A 52 -23.27 11.46 -1.46
C SER A 52 -22.01 11.13 -0.63
N LEU A 53 -21.90 9.91 -0.08
CA LEU A 53 -20.69 9.48 0.63
C LEU A 53 -19.52 9.25 -0.32
N GLN A 54 -19.77 8.83 -1.58
CA GLN A 54 -18.70 8.72 -2.59
C GLN A 54 -18.13 10.10 -2.92
N VAL A 55 -19.01 11.10 -3.08
CA VAL A 55 -18.60 12.49 -3.33
C VAL A 55 -17.77 13.02 -2.16
N LYS A 56 -18.29 12.89 -0.92
CA LYS A 56 -17.58 13.31 0.30
C LYS A 56 -16.22 12.62 0.45
N LEU A 57 -16.14 11.31 0.14
CA LEU A 57 -14.89 10.56 0.20
C LEU A 57 -13.89 11.07 -0.84
N ALA A 58 -14.32 11.28 -2.09
CA ALA A 58 -13.46 11.77 -3.17
C ALA A 58 -12.89 13.17 -2.85
N GLU A 59 -13.73 14.09 -2.40
CA GLU A 59 -13.33 15.45 -2.01
C GLU A 59 -12.33 15.43 -0.85
N ARG A 60 -12.61 14.63 0.19
CA ARG A 60 -11.74 14.55 1.37
C ARG A 60 -10.42 13.89 1.04
N LEU A 61 -10.44 12.77 0.31
CA LEU A 61 -9.24 12.07 -0.11
C LEU A 61 -8.38 12.97 -1.01
N GLY A 62 -8.99 13.65 -1.98
CA GLY A 62 -8.30 14.61 -2.85
C GLY A 62 -7.58 15.68 -2.04
N ARG A 63 -8.28 16.33 -1.11
CA ARG A 63 -7.73 17.40 -0.27
C ARG A 63 -6.57 16.93 0.60
N ILE A 64 -6.74 15.85 1.37
CA ILE A 64 -5.72 15.37 2.31
C ILE A 64 -4.49 14.80 1.60
N SER A 65 -4.68 14.24 0.41
CA SER A 65 -3.59 13.68 -0.38
C SER A 65 -2.91 14.67 -1.33
N GLY A 66 -3.49 15.88 -1.55
CA GLY A 66 -3.00 16.86 -2.51
C GLY A 66 -3.33 16.50 -3.97
N TYR A 67 -4.39 15.72 -4.20
CA TYR A 67 -4.89 15.28 -5.50
C TYR A 67 -6.37 15.64 -5.67
N ASP A 68 -6.75 16.85 -5.29
CA ASP A 68 -8.11 17.41 -5.37
C ASP A 68 -8.62 17.59 -6.81
N ASP A 69 -7.72 17.64 -7.78
CA ASP A 69 -8.01 17.66 -9.22
C ASP A 69 -8.22 16.26 -9.83
N TYR A 70 -7.93 15.16 -9.09
CA TYR A 70 -8.13 13.80 -9.58
C TYR A 70 -9.54 13.29 -9.34
N ARG A 71 -10.03 12.46 -10.26
CA ARG A 71 -11.28 11.72 -10.07
C ARG A 71 -11.02 10.43 -9.30
N LEU A 72 -12.02 9.92 -8.61
CA LEU A 72 -11.94 8.68 -7.84
C LEU A 72 -12.89 7.63 -8.41
N PHE A 73 -12.35 6.49 -8.83
CA PHE A 73 -13.12 5.27 -9.08
C PHE A 73 -12.95 4.33 -7.88
N LEU A 74 -14.05 3.80 -7.33
CA LEU A 74 -14.06 2.93 -6.17
C LEU A 74 -14.32 1.48 -6.57
N CYS A 75 -13.64 0.54 -5.90
CA CYS A 75 -13.78 -0.91 -6.03
C CYS A 75 -13.65 -1.57 -4.64
N ASN A 76 -13.37 -2.88 -4.56
CA ASN A 76 -13.43 -3.61 -3.30
C ASN A 76 -12.07 -4.11 -2.80
N SER A 77 -11.05 -4.07 -3.63
CA SER A 77 -9.71 -4.58 -3.31
C SER A 77 -8.62 -3.86 -4.09
N GLY A 78 -7.37 -4.03 -3.62
CA GLY A 78 -6.21 -3.51 -4.34
C GLY A 78 -5.99 -4.20 -5.68
N ALA A 79 -6.27 -5.50 -5.79
CA ALA A 79 -6.18 -6.21 -7.06
C ALA A 79 -7.15 -5.63 -8.09
N GLU A 80 -8.42 -5.37 -7.71
CA GLU A 80 -9.38 -4.68 -8.58
C GLU A 80 -8.92 -3.26 -8.95
N ALA A 81 -8.33 -2.52 -8.02
CA ALA A 81 -7.79 -1.20 -8.30
C ALA A 81 -6.69 -1.26 -9.37
N ASN A 82 -5.74 -2.17 -9.24
CA ASN A 82 -4.68 -2.37 -10.24
C ASN A 82 -5.22 -2.83 -11.59
N GLU A 83 -6.18 -3.76 -11.62
CA GLU A 83 -6.87 -4.20 -12.85
C GLU A 83 -7.51 -3.00 -13.58
N ASN A 84 -8.25 -2.17 -12.84
CA ASN A 84 -8.92 -1.02 -13.43
C ASN A 84 -7.94 0.07 -13.87
N ALA A 85 -6.83 0.29 -13.15
CA ALA A 85 -5.78 1.22 -13.56
C ALA A 85 -5.09 0.77 -14.86
N LEU A 86 -4.71 -0.49 -14.97
CA LEU A 86 -4.11 -1.06 -16.19
C LEU A 86 -5.08 -1.01 -17.37
N LYS A 87 -6.35 -1.39 -17.13
CA LYS A 87 -7.42 -1.31 -18.12
C LYS A 87 -7.62 0.12 -18.63
N LEU A 88 -7.66 1.09 -17.72
CA LEU A 88 -7.86 2.50 -18.07
C LEU A 88 -6.67 3.04 -18.88
N ALA A 89 -5.44 2.72 -18.48
CA ALA A 89 -4.23 3.08 -19.22
C ALA A 89 -4.23 2.48 -20.65
N SER A 90 -4.65 1.23 -20.79
CA SER A 90 -4.77 0.56 -22.09
C SER A 90 -5.84 1.21 -22.98
N PHE A 91 -7.01 1.54 -22.46
CA PHE A 91 -8.03 2.28 -23.19
C PHE A 91 -7.56 3.66 -23.64
N HIS A 92 -6.86 4.38 -22.75
CA HIS A 92 -6.39 5.73 -23.04
C HIS A 92 -5.32 5.76 -24.13
N THR A 93 -4.39 4.80 -24.11
CA THR A 93 -3.25 4.76 -25.04
C THR A 93 -3.50 3.93 -26.31
N GLY A 94 -4.50 3.05 -26.31
CA GLY A 94 -4.71 2.04 -27.35
C GLY A 94 -3.67 0.92 -27.36
N ARG A 95 -2.78 0.85 -26.35
CA ARG A 95 -1.69 -0.12 -26.24
C ARG A 95 -2.08 -1.27 -25.31
N SER A 96 -1.43 -2.44 -25.48
CA SER A 96 -1.75 -3.65 -24.72
C SER A 96 -0.68 -4.07 -23.70
N LYS A 97 0.55 -3.55 -23.80
CA LYS A 97 1.65 -3.96 -22.92
C LYS A 97 1.70 -3.15 -21.63
N ALA A 98 2.11 -3.81 -20.54
CA ALA A 98 2.46 -3.18 -19.27
C ALA A 98 3.92 -3.49 -18.90
N LEU A 99 4.64 -2.50 -18.39
CA LEU A 99 5.94 -2.66 -17.78
C LEU A 99 5.76 -2.68 -16.25
N ALA A 100 6.27 -3.74 -15.61
CA ALA A 100 6.27 -3.87 -14.14
C ALA A 100 7.71 -3.95 -13.61
N ILE A 101 7.85 -3.83 -12.29
CA ILE A 101 9.16 -3.92 -11.64
C ILE A 101 9.39 -5.36 -11.15
N SER A 102 10.60 -5.87 -11.32
CA SER A 102 10.98 -7.19 -10.81
C SER A 102 10.72 -7.30 -9.31
N LYS A 103 10.26 -8.47 -8.86
CA LYS A 103 9.82 -8.77 -7.48
C LYS A 103 8.58 -8.00 -7.02
N ALA A 104 7.89 -7.27 -7.88
CA ALA A 104 6.67 -6.56 -7.52
C ALA A 104 5.52 -7.51 -7.16
N PHE A 105 4.60 -7.01 -6.34
CA PHE A 105 3.34 -7.66 -6.01
C PHE A 105 2.16 -6.69 -6.15
N HIS A 106 1.28 -6.96 -7.11
CA HIS A 106 0.14 -6.09 -7.42
C HIS A 106 -1.23 -6.76 -7.23
N GLY A 107 -1.25 -8.04 -6.87
CA GLY A 107 -2.49 -8.77 -6.60
C GLY A 107 -2.50 -10.19 -7.16
N ARG A 108 -3.67 -10.84 -7.08
CA ARG A 108 -3.86 -12.25 -7.46
C ARG A 108 -4.95 -12.47 -8.51
N THR A 109 -5.65 -11.43 -8.94
CA THR A 109 -6.57 -11.48 -10.08
C THR A 109 -5.78 -11.47 -11.39
N SER A 110 -6.42 -11.72 -12.53
CA SER A 110 -5.73 -12.09 -13.76
C SER A 110 -4.70 -11.06 -14.24
N GLY A 111 -5.09 -9.80 -14.42
CA GLY A 111 -4.15 -8.74 -14.83
C GLY A 111 -3.19 -8.33 -13.70
N ALA A 112 -3.67 -8.28 -12.45
CA ALA A 112 -2.83 -7.94 -11.31
C ALA A 112 -1.75 -9.01 -11.03
N VAL A 113 -2.05 -10.31 -11.20
CA VAL A 113 -1.05 -11.37 -11.06
C VAL A 113 -0.09 -11.41 -12.26
N ALA A 114 -0.55 -11.00 -13.45
CA ALA A 114 0.32 -10.91 -14.61
C ALA A 114 1.45 -9.89 -14.43
N VAL A 115 1.19 -8.75 -13.76
CA VAL A 115 2.20 -7.74 -13.40
C VAL A 115 2.89 -8.00 -12.05
N THR A 116 2.58 -9.12 -11.38
CA THR A 116 3.24 -9.60 -10.17
C THR A 116 4.38 -10.55 -10.55
N ASP A 117 5.61 -10.23 -10.15
CA ASP A 117 6.78 -11.06 -10.47
C ASP A 117 6.92 -12.21 -9.46
N ASN A 118 5.99 -13.15 -9.54
CA ASN A 118 6.01 -14.38 -8.73
C ASN A 118 5.40 -15.55 -9.50
N PRO A 119 6.21 -16.38 -10.18
CA PRO A 119 5.72 -17.50 -10.98
C PRO A 119 4.99 -18.57 -10.17
N ALA A 120 5.21 -18.64 -8.84
CA ALA A 120 4.55 -19.63 -7.98
C ALA A 120 3.04 -19.38 -7.79
N ILE A 121 2.57 -18.15 -8.03
CA ILE A 121 1.16 -17.77 -7.90
C ILE A 121 0.50 -17.43 -9.24
N SER A 122 1.25 -17.48 -10.34
CA SER A 122 0.76 -17.22 -11.70
C SER A 122 0.44 -18.54 -12.40
N SER A 123 -0.86 -18.85 -12.51
CA SER A 123 -1.31 -20.04 -13.23
C SER A 123 -1.10 -19.90 -14.75
N PRO A 124 -1.12 -21.00 -15.53
CA PRO A 124 -1.08 -20.90 -16.99
C PRO A 124 -2.14 -19.99 -17.59
N PHE A 125 -3.32 -19.93 -16.98
CA PHE A 125 -4.41 -19.04 -17.40
C PHE A 125 -4.06 -17.54 -17.25
N ASN A 126 -3.20 -17.18 -16.31
CA ASN A 126 -2.84 -15.78 -16.02
C ASN A 126 -1.61 -15.30 -16.81
N ARG A 127 -0.89 -16.20 -17.49
CA ARG A 127 0.32 -15.86 -18.24
C ARG A 127 -0.04 -15.13 -19.53
N THR A 128 0.66 -14.02 -19.78
CA THR A 128 0.45 -13.21 -20.97
C THR A 128 1.79 -12.68 -21.51
N PRO A 129 1.97 -12.58 -22.84
CA PRO A 129 3.14 -11.94 -23.43
C PRO A 129 3.10 -10.40 -23.31
N ASN A 130 2.01 -9.84 -22.81
CA ASN A 130 1.80 -8.40 -22.73
C ASN A 130 2.41 -7.74 -21.49
N VAL A 131 3.17 -8.48 -20.68
CA VAL A 131 3.84 -7.93 -19.50
C VAL A 131 5.34 -8.19 -19.58
N GLU A 132 6.09 -7.14 -19.36
CA GLU A 132 7.54 -7.19 -19.21
C GLU A 132 7.98 -6.65 -17.87
N PHE A 133 9.14 -7.11 -17.39
CA PHE A 133 9.71 -6.67 -16.11
C PHE A 133 11.04 -5.95 -16.31
N THR A 134 11.33 -5.00 -15.43
CA THR A 134 12.62 -4.31 -15.35
C THR A 134 13.11 -4.28 -13.88
N PRO A 135 14.42 -4.35 -13.61
CA PRO A 135 14.90 -4.29 -12.23
C PRO A 135 14.53 -2.97 -11.54
N LEU A 136 14.28 -3.03 -10.22
CA LEU A 136 14.11 -1.85 -9.41
C LEU A 136 15.39 -1.01 -9.42
N ASN A 137 15.25 0.30 -9.55
CA ASN A 137 16.33 1.28 -9.58
C ASN A 137 17.29 1.18 -10.80
N ASP A 138 17.00 0.36 -11.80
CA ASP A 138 17.72 0.33 -13.06
C ASP A 138 17.10 1.31 -14.07
N ILE A 139 17.55 2.57 -14.03
CA ILE A 139 17.06 3.63 -14.90
C ILE A 139 17.34 3.33 -16.39
N GLY A 140 18.50 2.72 -16.68
CA GLY A 140 18.91 2.40 -18.05
C GLY A 140 17.97 1.35 -18.69
N ALA A 141 17.77 0.24 -18.00
CA ALA A 141 16.89 -0.82 -18.47
C ALA A 141 15.42 -0.34 -18.60
N MET A 142 14.93 0.43 -17.64
CA MET A 142 13.58 1.01 -17.66
C MET A 142 13.41 1.94 -18.88
N ARG A 143 14.33 2.87 -19.10
CA ARG A 143 14.26 3.79 -20.23
C ARG A 143 14.33 3.09 -21.58
N ALA A 144 15.22 2.09 -21.74
CA ALA A 144 15.34 1.31 -22.97
C ALA A 144 14.01 0.62 -23.33
N LYS A 145 13.31 0.04 -22.35
CA LYS A 145 11.99 -0.56 -22.56
C LYS A 145 10.93 0.48 -22.94
N LEU A 146 10.79 1.56 -22.17
CA LEU A 146 9.78 2.59 -22.45
C LEU A 146 10.02 3.29 -23.81
N ALA A 147 11.26 3.43 -24.26
CA ALA A 147 11.62 4.04 -25.55
C ALA A 147 11.00 3.30 -26.76
N THR A 148 10.62 2.03 -26.63
CA THR A 148 9.89 1.29 -27.69
C THR A 148 8.49 1.84 -27.96
N ARG A 149 7.91 2.60 -27.00
CA ARG A 149 6.54 3.17 -27.06
C ARG A 149 5.43 2.11 -27.18
N GLU A 150 5.69 0.85 -26.81
CA GLU A 150 4.72 -0.23 -26.86
C GLU A 150 3.87 -0.35 -25.59
N PHE A 151 4.30 0.27 -24.47
CA PHE A 151 3.65 0.12 -23.18
C PHE A 151 2.49 1.09 -23.00
N ALA A 152 1.34 0.56 -22.57
CA ALA A 152 0.19 1.33 -22.10
C ALA A 152 0.48 1.94 -20.73
N ALA A 153 1.08 1.15 -19.86
CA ALA A 153 1.39 1.54 -18.48
C ALA A 153 2.78 1.06 -18.05
N VAL A 154 3.39 1.82 -17.14
CA VAL A 154 4.42 1.33 -16.22
C VAL A 154 3.83 1.38 -14.81
N ILE A 155 3.85 0.23 -14.10
CA ILE A 155 3.31 0.11 -12.74
C ILE A 155 4.45 -0.10 -11.74
N VAL A 156 4.45 0.72 -10.66
CA VAL A 156 5.49 0.73 -9.63
C VAL A 156 4.84 0.78 -8.25
N GLU A 157 5.27 -0.08 -7.32
CA GLU A 157 4.90 0.07 -5.91
C GLU A 157 5.62 1.30 -5.32
N GLY A 158 4.94 2.09 -4.48
CA GLY A 158 5.57 3.18 -3.74
C GLY A 158 6.75 2.70 -2.88
N ILE A 159 6.61 1.51 -2.27
CA ILE A 159 7.66 0.67 -1.69
C ILE A 159 7.27 -0.78 -1.95
N GLN A 160 8.19 -1.62 -2.44
CA GLN A 160 7.93 -3.04 -2.66
C GLN A 160 7.77 -3.77 -1.32
N GLY A 161 6.52 -3.97 -0.92
CA GLY A 161 6.21 -4.51 0.39
C GLY A 161 6.48 -6.00 0.53
N VAL A 162 5.94 -6.81 -0.37
CA VAL A 162 6.05 -8.29 -0.33
C VAL A 162 7.47 -8.75 -0.61
N ALA A 163 8.21 -8.05 -1.44
CA ALA A 163 9.61 -8.33 -1.74
C ALA A 163 10.55 -8.16 -0.53
N GLY A 164 10.14 -7.42 0.52
CA GLY A 164 10.95 -7.22 1.72
C GLY A 164 11.27 -5.76 2.03
N ILE A 165 10.36 -4.85 1.69
CA ILE A 165 10.48 -3.40 1.91
C ILE A 165 11.64 -2.79 1.10
N HIS A 166 11.67 -3.05 -0.20
CA HIS A 166 12.64 -2.42 -1.08
C HIS A 166 12.08 -1.09 -1.62
N CYS A 167 12.82 -0.01 -1.37
CA CYS A 167 12.41 1.33 -1.74
C CYS A 167 12.92 1.70 -3.14
N PRO A 168 12.06 2.19 -4.05
CA PRO A 168 12.54 2.91 -5.21
C PRO A 168 13.27 4.17 -4.75
N THR A 169 14.37 4.52 -5.42
CA THR A 169 15.03 5.81 -5.18
C THR A 169 14.19 6.94 -5.77
N ASP A 170 14.28 8.12 -5.18
CA ASP A 170 13.57 9.29 -5.70
C ASP A 170 14.04 9.65 -7.12
N GLU A 171 15.32 9.39 -7.43
CA GLU A 171 15.87 9.54 -8.78
C GLU A 171 15.21 8.58 -9.77
N PHE A 172 15.05 7.30 -9.39
CA PHE A 172 14.38 6.30 -10.22
C PHE A 172 12.94 6.70 -10.50
N LEU A 173 12.17 7.11 -9.49
CA LEU A 173 10.78 7.54 -9.66
C LEU A 173 10.68 8.78 -10.58
N ARG A 174 11.59 9.76 -10.43
CA ARG A 174 11.64 10.90 -11.35
C ARG A 174 11.99 10.49 -12.78
N ALA A 175 12.92 9.55 -12.95
CA ALA A 175 13.28 9.02 -14.26
C ALA A 175 12.14 8.26 -14.93
N VAL A 176 11.39 7.43 -14.15
CA VAL A 176 10.18 6.73 -14.63
C VAL A 176 9.13 7.74 -15.09
N ARG A 177 8.84 8.79 -14.28
CA ARG A 177 7.87 9.83 -14.65
C ARG A 177 8.26 10.53 -15.95
N ALA A 178 9.53 10.92 -16.06
CA ALA A 178 10.04 11.60 -17.27
C ALA A 178 9.91 10.73 -18.52
N ALA A 179 10.38 9.48 -18.45
CA ALA A 179 10.32 8.53 -19.56
C ALA A 179 8.87 8.17 -19.95
N ALA A 180 7.98 8.02 -18.97
CA ALA A 180 6.56 7.77 -19.21
C ALA A 180 5.91 8.95 -19.95
N THR A 181 6.21 10.18 -19.54
CA THR A 181 5.73 11.40 -20.22
C THR A 181 6.22 11.47 -21.67
N GLU A 182 7.52 11.26 -21.89
CA GLU A 182 8.17 11.32 -23.20
C GLU A 182 7.59 10.28 -24.19
N THR A 183 7.22 9.11 -23.68
CA THR A 183 6.75 8.00 -24.53
C THR A 183 5.22 7.90 -24.61
N GLY A 184 4.49 8.70 -23.85
CA GLY A 184 3.03 8.63 -23.71
C GLY A 184 2.56 7.37 -22.98
N THR A 185 3.44 6.74 -22.19
CA THR A 185 3.10 5.62 -21.30
C THR A 185 2.46 6.18 -20.01
N GLN A 186 1.42 5.52 -19.49
CA GLN A 186 0.78 5.97 -18.25
C GLN A 186 1.53 5.44 -17.03
N LEU A 187 1.89 6.33 -16.09
CA LEU A 187 2.52 5.96 -14.82
C LEU A 187 1.44 5.59 -13.80
N VAL A 188 1.44 4.33 -13.36
CA VAL A 188 0.59 3.83 -12.27
C VAL A 188 1.44 3.68 -11.02
N LEU A 189 1.13 4.41 -9.95
CA LEU A 189 1.71 4.20 -8.62
C LEU A 189 0.78 3.33 -7.79
N ASP A 190 1.28 2.14 -7.45
CA ASP A 190 0.61 1.24 -6.52
C ASP A 190 0.95 1.67 -5.08
N GLU A 191 0.01 2.40 -4.48
CA GLU A 191 0.09 2.88 -3.09
C GLU A 191 -0.80 2.05 -2.14
N ILE A 192 -1.16 0.84 -2.56
CA ILE A 192 -2.05 -0.05 -1.80
C ILE A 192 -1.46 -0.37 -0.43
N GLN A 193 -0.15 -0.57 -0.32
CA GLN A 193 0.49 -0.85 0.97
C GLN A 193 1.25 0.36 1.54
N SER A 194 1.80 1.22 0.70
CA SER A 194 2.64 2.36 1.08
C SER A 194 1.89 3.66 1.33
N GLY A 195 0.63 3.76 0.88
CA GLY A 195 -0.20 4.94 1.05
C GLY A 195 -0.83 5.11 2.43
N TYR A 196 -1.70 6.10 2.53
CA TYR A 196 -2.45 6.45 3.74
C TYR A 196 -1.56 6.77 4.94
N GLY A 197 -0.46 7.50 4.72
CA GLY A 197 0.43 7.97 5.78
C GLY A 197 1.52 7.00 6.20
N ARG A 198 1.50 5.75 5.72
CA ARG A 198 2.39 4.66 6.13
C ARG A 198 3.88 5.03 6.12
N THR A 199 4.31 5.83 5.15
CA THR A 199 5.71 6.20 4.93
C THR A 199 6.08 7.58 5.47
N GLY A 200 5.24 8.20 6.31
CA GLY A 200 5.41 9.56 6.79
C GLY A 200 5.04 10.64 5.76
N ARG A 201 4.44 10.22 4.64
CA ARG A 201 3.72 11.05 3.66
C ARG A 201 2.42 10.35 3.29
N PHE A 202 1.41 11.10 2.81
CA PHE A 202 0.13 10.47 2.49
C PHE A 202 0.28 9.38 1.43
N PHE A 203 1.04 9.63 0.36
CA PHE A 203 1.53 8.64 -0.60
C PHE A 203 3.06 8.63 -0.64
N ALA A 204 3.68 7.45 -0.74
CA ALA A 204 5.13 7.29 -0.68
C ALA A 204 5.85 8.04 -1.81
N HIS A 205 5.31 8.03 -3.03
CA HIS A 205 5.90 8.70 -4.20
C HIS A 205 6.00 10.22 -4.06
N GLN A 206 5.28 10.84 -3.14
CA GLN A 206 5.34 12.28 -2.89
C GLN A 206 6.74 12.73 -2.43
N ALA A 207 7.55 11.81 -1.86
CA ALA A 207 8.95 12.10 -1.54
C ALA A 207 9.78 12.46 -2.78
N ALA A 208 9.49 11.82 -3.92
CA ALA A 208 10.18 12.10 -5.18
C ALA A 208 9.68 13.38 -5.90
N GLY A 209 8.61 14.00 -5.42
CA GLY A 209 8.02 15.19 -6.02
C GLY A 209 7.39 14.98 -7.40
N ILE A 210 6.92 13.76 -7.69
CA ILE A 210 6.27 13.41 -8.96
C ILE A 210 4.76 13.34 -8.83
N ARG A 211 4.04 13.50 -9.96
CA ARG A 211 2.60 13.24 -10.07
C ARG A 211 2.39 12.09 -11.06
N PRO A 212 1.86 10.94 -10.63
CA PRO A 212 1.52 9.83 -11.51
C PRO A 212 0.24 10.10 -12.28
N ASP A 213 -0.04 9.29 -13.30
CA ASP A 213 -1.29 9.39 -14.07
C ASP A 213 -2.43 8.67 -13.35
N LEU A 214 -2.11 7.59 -12.64
CA LEU A 214 -3.04 6.78 -11.86
C LEU A 214 -2.40 6.40 -10.52
N ILE A 215 -3.19 6.46 -9.43
CA ILE A 215 -2.75 6.01 -8.10
C ILE A 215 -3.75 4.96 -7.63
N THR A 216 -3.27 3.76 -7.33
CA THR A 216 -4.13 2.71 -6.78
C THR A 216 -3.99 2.62 -5.27
N THR A 217 -5.10 2.43 -4.59
CA THR A 217 -5.18 2.43 -3.12
C THR A 217 -6.16 1.37 -2.61
N ALA A 218 -5.93 0.86 -1.41
CA ALA A 218 -6.77 -0.10 -0.68
C ALA A 218 -6.29 -0.20 0.78
N LYS A 219 -6.31 -1.39 1.36
CA LYS A 219 -5.75 -1.73 2.70
C LYS A 219 -6.04 -0.66 3.77
N GLY A 220 -5.07 0.22 4.03
CA GLY A 220 -5.19 1.30 5.02
C GLY A 220 -6.34 2.27 4.76
N MET A 221 -6.94 2.23 3.57
CA MET A 221 -8.03 3.12 3.16
C MET A 221 -9.27 3.03 4.06
N ALA A 222 -9.60 1.85 4.58
CA ALA A 222 -10.76 1.68 5.47
C ALA A 222 -10.49 0.70 6.63
N ASN A 223 -9.27 0.65 7.14
CA ASN A 223 -8.92 -0.01 8.41
C ASN A 223 -9.49 -1.42 8.59
N GLY A 224 -9.52 -2.22 7.51
CA GLY A 224 -10.03 -3.59 7.50
C GLY A 224 -11.35 -3.79 6.78
N PHE A 225 -12.11 -2.74 6.47
CA PHE A 225 -13.28 -2.88 5.61
C PHE A 225 -12.85 -3.03 4.14
N PRO A 226 -13.42 -3.99 3.36
CA PRO A 226 -13.05 -4.18 1.95
C PRO A 226 -13.39 -2.96 1.09
N ILE A 227 -12.35 -2.28 0.61
CA ILE A 227 -12.44 -1.16 -0.33
C ILE A 227 -11.12 -1.03 -1.08
N GLY A 228 -11.18 -0.54 -2.29
CA GLY A 228 -10.06 -0.07 -3.08
C GLY A 228 -10.49 1.09 -3.96
N GLY A 229 -9.53 1.78 -4.54
CA GLY A 229 -9.82 2.89 -5.43
C GLY A 229 -8.67 3.20 -6.37
N VAL A 230 -9.00 3.93 -7.41
CA VAL A 230 -8.06 4.51 -8.37
C VAL A 230 -8.28 6.01 -8.40
N LEU A 231 -7.27 6.79 -8.03
CA LEU A 231 -7.24 8.22 -8.31
C LEU A 231 -6.76 8.39 -9.75
N ILE A 232 -7.51 9.14 -10.54
CA ILE A 232 -7.39 9.24 -11.99
C ILE A 232 -7.09 10.68 -12.36
N ALA A 233 -5.95 10.93 -13.01
CA ALA A 233 -5.54 12.26 -13.44
C ALA A 233 -6.56 12.91 -14.40
N PRO A 234 -6.66 14.25 -14.44
CA PRO A 234 -7.69 14.99 -15.20
C PRO A 234 -7.69 14.74 -16.71
N HIS A 235 -6.54 14.32 -17.30
CA HIS A 235 -6.41 14.10 -18.74
C HIS A 235 -7.11 12.83 -19.25
N PHE A 236 -7.54 11.93 -18.35
CA PHE A 236 -8.35 10.79 -18.74
C PHE A 236 -9.79 11.21 -19.02
N GLU A 237 -10.31 10.81 -20.17
CA GLU A 237 -11.70 11.05 -20.52
C GLU A 237 -12.64 10.08 -19.79
N ALA A 238 -13.62 10.60 -19.07
CA ALA A 238 -14.64 9.80 -18.44
C ALA A 238 -15.67 9.31 -19.48
N ARG A 239 -15.84 7.99 -19.58
CA ARG A 239 -16.84 7.36 -20.45
C ARG A 239 -17.71 6.42 -19.63
N PRO A 240 -19.05 6.61 -19.61
CA PRO A 240 -19.97 5.71 -18.93
C PRO A 240 -19.79 4.25 -19.38
N GLY A 241 -19.76 3.32 -18.42
CA GLY A 241 -19.63 1.89 -18.70
C GLY A 241 -18.21 1.40 -18.97
N LEU A 242 -17.19 2.26 -19.03
CA LEU A 242 -15.81 1.87 -19.25
C LEU A 242 -15.24 1.07 -18.07
N LEU A 243 -15.49 1.54 -16.87
CA LEU A 243 -15.21 0.85 -15.60
C LEU A 243 -16.56 0.55 -14.91
N GLY A 244 -16.60 -0.51 -14.11
CA GLY A 244 -17.81 -0.88 -13.40
C GLY A 244 -17.55 -1.76 -12.20
N THR A 245 -18.42 -1.67 -11.21
CA THR A 245 -18.36 -2.45 -9.98
C THR A 245 -19.76 -2.50 -9.34
N THR A 246 -20.13 -3.64 -8.76
CA THR A 246 -21.39 -3.75 -8.03
C THR A 246 -21.29 -3.15 -6.62
N PHE A 247 -20.27 -3.54 -5.87
CA PHE A 247 -20.13 -3.15 -4.45
C PHE A 247 -19.14 -2.01 -4.21
N GLY A 248 -18.31 -1.67 -5.20
CA GLY A 248 -17.31 -0.61 -5.04
C GLY A 248 -17.96 0.72 -4.72
N GLY A 249 -17.49 1.37 -3.65
CA GLY A 249 -18.07 2.60 -3.15
C GLY A 249 -19.42 2.44 -2.44
N SER A 250 -19.71 1.26 -1.87
CA SER A 250 -20.91 1.05 -1.03
C SER A 250 -20.94 2.04 0.13
N HIS A 251 -22.14 2.32 0.64
CA HIS A 251 -22.33 3.26 1.76
C HIS A 251 -21.48 2.92 2.96
N LEU A 252 -21.40 1.62 3.32
CA LEU A 252 -20.57 1.14 4.43
C LEU A 252 -19.08 1.36 4.16
N ALA A 253 -18.59 1.02 2.97
CA ALA A 253 -17.20 1.18 2.60
C ALA A 253 -16.79 2.68 2.61
N CYS A 254 -17.64 3.55 2.07
CA CYS A 254 -17.38 4.99 2.08
C CYS A 254 -17.41 5.58 3.49
N ALA A 255 -18.36 5.18 4.34
CA ALA A 255 -18.41 5.64 5.73
C ALA A 255 -17.17 5.21 6.52
N ALA A 256 -16.74 3.95 6.35
CA ALA A 256 -15.50 3.44 6.94
C ALA A 256 -14.26 4.23 6.47
N ALA A 257 -14.13 4.47 5.16
CA ALA A 257 -13.00 5.20 4.59
C ALA A 257 -12.98 6.68 5.02
N ILE A 258 -14.15 7.34 5.11
CA ILE A 258 -14.25 8.72 5.60
C ILE A 258 -13.80 8.80 7.05
N ALA A 259 -14.24 7.87 7.91
CA ALA A 259 -13.82 7.83 9.31
C ALA A 259 -12.31 7.63 9.45
N VAL A 260 -11.69 6.81 8.59
CA VAL A 260 -10.23 6.65 8.55
C VAL A 260 -9.53 7.97 8.24
N LEU A 261 -9.96 8.69 7.21
CA LEU A 261 -9.37 9.99 6.86
C LEU A 261 -9.56 11.03 7.97
N GLU A 262 -10.71 10.99 8.67
CA GLU A 262 -10.99 11.88 9.80
C GLU A 262 -10.03 11.64 10.97
N VAL A 263 -9.76 10.39 11.29
CA VAL A 263 -8.84 10.03 12.35
C VAL A 263 -7.38 10.35 11.96
N ILE A 264 -6.97 10.02 10.74
CA ILE A 264 -5.61 10.33 10.24
C ILE A 264 -5.32 11.83 10.36
N GLU A 265 -6.26 12.67 9.92
CA GLU A 265 -6.10 14.14 9.93
C GLU A 265 -6.14 14.70 11.36
N ARG A 266 -7.14 14.30 12.16
CA ARG A 266 -7.32 14.80 13.54
C ARG A 266 -6.15 14.46 14.46
N ASP A 267 -5.66 13.22 14.37
CA ASP A 267 -4.65 12.67 15.27
C ASP A 267 -3.23 12.83 14.71
N ALA A 268 -3.05 13.56 13.60
CA ALA A 268 -1.76 13.82 12.92
C ALA A 268 -0.95 12.52 12.67
N LEU A 269 -1.65 11.46 12.20
CA LEU A 269 -1.05 10.12 12.13
C LEU A 269 0.02 10.00 11.01
N VAL A 270 0.01 10.86 10.01
CA VAL A 270 1.08 10.92 8.99
C VAL A 270 2.37 11.40 9.60
N GLU A 271 2.30 12.46 10.40
CA GLU A 271 3.40 13.06 11.13
C GLU A 271 3.95 12.08 12.18
N ASN A 272 3.05 11.42 12.94
CA ASN A 272 3.44 10.37 13.88
C ASN A 272 4.17 9.22 13.20
N ALA A 273 3.71 8.79 12.02
CA ALA A 273 4.37 7.73 11.26
C ALA A 273 5.78 8.14 10.79
N ALA A 274 5.99 9.42 10.44
CA ALA A 274 7.31 9.94 10.12
C ALA A 274 8.21 9.93 11.36
N GLU A 275 7.77 10.53 12.46
CA GLU A 275 8.55 10.68 13.70
C GLU A 275 8.94 9.32 14.30
N ILE A 276 7.97 8.44 14.53
CA ILE A 276 8.22 7.13 15.12
C ILE A 276 8.98 6.21 14.16
N GLY A 277 8.74 6.37 12.85
CA GLY A 277 9.49 5.66 11.82
C GLY A 277 10.97 6.03 11.80
N ASP A 278 11.29 7.32 11.81
CA ASP A 278 12.67 7.83 11.86
C ASP A 278 13.35 7.39 13.16
N TYR A 279 12.64 7.45 14.29
CA TYR A 279 13.12 6.93 15.56
C TYR A 279 13.47 5.43 15.49
N LEU A 280 12.55 4.60 15.00
CA LEU A 280 12.78 3.15 14.86
C LEU A 280 13.96 2.86 13.94
N LEU A 281 14.06 3.52 12.79
CA LEU A 281 15.17 3.35 11.85
C LEU A 281 16.51 3.73 12.51
N ALA A 282 16.57 4.86 13.21
CA ALA A 282 17.77 5.31 13.91
C ALA A 282 18.22 4.35 15.01
N GLU A 283 17.28 3.81 15.81
CA GLU A 283 17.61 2.85 16.88
C GLU A 283 18.02 1.48 16.31
N LEU A 284 17.31 0.99 15.27
CA LEU A 284 17.66 -0.28 14.61
C LEU A 284 19.04 -0.25 13.98
N HIS A 285 19.49 0.88 13.42
CA HIS A 285 20.85 1.02 12.89
C HIS A 285 21.96 0.93 13.96
N LYS A 286 21.62 1.13 15.25
CA LYS A 286 22.56 0.97 16.37
C LYS A 286 22.69 -0.48 16.81
N ILE A 287 21.73 -1.34 16.44
CA ILE A 287 21.73 -2.75 16.80
C ILE A 287 22.73 -3.49 15.91
N GLY A 288 23.78 -4.06 16.53
CA GLY A 288 24.79 -4.85 15.82
C GLY A 288 24.23 -6.16 15.26
N GLY A 289 24.89 -6.71 14.24
CA GLY A 289 24.58 -8.03 13.67
C GLY A 289 23.39 -8.04 12.69
N LEU A 290 22.89 -6.89 12.27
CA LEU A 290 21.89 -6.78 11.20
C LEU A 290 22.59 -6.61 9.85
N LYS A 291 22.11 -7.29 8.82
CA LYS A 291 22.61 -7.13 7.44
C LYS A 291 22.21 -5.79 6.83
N GLU A 292 20.97 -5.43 7.00
CA GLU A 292 20.38 -4.21 6.43
C GLU A 292 19.13 -3.80 7.21
N VAL A 293 18.96 -2.52 7.39
CA VAL A 293 17.69 -1.90 7.83
C VAL A 293 17.27 -0.91 6.76
N ARG A 294 16.05 -1.04 6.25
CA ARG A 294 15.54 -0.23 5.15
C ARG A 294 14.07 0.12 5.34
N GLY A 295 13.61 1.17 4.70
CA GLY A 295 12.22 1.59 4.75
C GLY A 295 12.04 3.10 4.87
N ARG A 296 10.79 3.52 5.06
CA ARG A 296 10.40 4.92 5.33
C ARG A 296 9.19 4.92 6.26
N GLY A 297 9.17 5.82 7.22
CA GLY A 297 8.10 5.89 8.21
C GLY A 297 7.88 4.55 8.91
N LEU A 298 6.64 4.13 9.05
CA LEU A 298 6.26 2.85 9.67
C LEU A 298 6.16 1.69 8.65
N MET A 299 6.98 1.70 7.62
CA MET A 299 7.15 0.60 6.67
C MET A 299 8.63 0.21 6.65
N ILE A 300 9.02 -0.73 7.55
CA ILE A 300 10.43 -1.05 7.84
C ILE A 300 10.69 -2.52 7.55
N GLY A 301 11.81 -2.81 6.88
CA GLY A 301 12.36 -4.12 6.65
C GLY A 301 13.70 -4.28 7.38
N ILE A 302 13.85 -5.36 8.12
CA ILE A 302 15.06 -5.70 8.87
C ILE A 302 15.59 -7.01 8.32
N GLU A 303 16.75 -6.97 7.66
CA GLU A 303 17.42 -8.15 7.12
C GLU A 303 18.38 -8.70 8.17
N ILE A 304 18.27 -9.99 8.49
CA ILE A 304 19.09 -10.64 9.51
C ILE A 304 19.96 -11.74 8.93
N ASP A 305 21.02 -12.09 9.66
CA ASP A 305 21.77 -13.34 9.44
C ASP A 305 21.05 -14.50 10.13
N GLY A 306 20.32 -15.32 9.35
CA GLY A 306 19.58 -16.45 9.88
C GLY A 306 18.13 -16.54 9.42
N SER A 307 17.32 -17.23 10.21
CA SER A 307 15.93 -17.51 9.87
C SER A 307 14.97 -16.40 10.37
N GLY A 308 14.46 -15.60 9.44
CA GLY A 308 13.39 -14.65 9.74
C GLY A 308 12.14 -15.30 10.35
N PRO A 309 11.64 -16.44 9.82
CA PRO A 309 10.52 -17.17 10.42
C PRO A 309 10.75 -17.60 11.88
N GLU A 310 11.96 -18.07 12.24
CA GLU A 310 12.27 -18.47 13.62
C GLU A 310 12.32 -17.27 14.56
N LEU A 311 13.00 -16.21 14.17
CA LEU A 311 13.02 -14.97 14.96
C LEU A 311 11.61 -14.42 15.20
N ARG A 312 10.76 -14.43 14.17
CA ARG A 312 9.38 -13.99 14.29
C ARG A 312 8.55 -14.88 15.23
N LYS A 313 8.81 -16.20 15.27
CA LYS A 313 8.18 -17.09 16.24
C LYS A 313 8.56 -16.73 17.67
N LYS A 314 9.85 -16.48 17.94
CA LYS A 314 10.30 -16.04 19.26
C LYS A 314 9.69 -14.71 19.67
N LEU A 315 9.67 -13.71 18.75
CA LEU A 315 9.00 -12.44 19.02
C LEU A 315 7.53 -12.64 19.35
N LEU A 316 6.83 -13.51 18.62
CA LEU A 316 5.40 -13.77 18.82
C LEU A 316 5.11 -14.50 20.13
N PHE A 317 5.77 -15.65 20.36
CA PHE A 317 5.39 -16.54 21.45
C PHE A 317 6.10 -16.21 22.77
N ASP A 318 7.34 -15.71 22.74
CA ASP A 318 8.10 -15.42 23.95
C ASP A 318 8.00 -13.94 24.38
N LYS A 319 7.73 -13.03 23.41
CA LYS A 319 7.68 -11.59 23.68
C LYS A 319 6.31 -10.95 23.40
N HIS A 320 5.35 -11.73 22.88
CA HIS A 320 4.01 -11.27 22.53
C HIS A 320 4.03 -10.08 21.55
N ILE A 321 4.89 -10.16 20.50
CA ILE A 321 5.02 -9.14 19.47
C ILE A 321 4.80 -9.78 18.11
N PHE A 322 3.75 -9.33 17.41
CA PHE A 322 3.42 -9.80 16.08
C PHE A 322 4.19 -9.00 15.02
N THR A 323 4.91 -9.67 14.12
CA THR A 323 5.67 -9.05 13.02
C THR A 323 5.39 -9.73 11.70
N GLY A 324 5.61 -9.02 10.58
CA GLY A 324 5.58 -9.58 9.24
C GLY A 324 6.90 -10.23 8.83
N GLY A 325 6.91 -10.90 7.69
CA GLY A 325 8.12 -11.47 7.10
C GLY A 325 8.12 -11.38 5.59
N ALA A 326 9.32 -11.46 4.98
CA ALA A 326 9.52 -11.64 3.56
C ALA A 326 10.76 -12.52 3.31
N GLY A 327 10.66 -13.43 2.32
CA GLY A 327 11.75 -14.36 2.05
C GLY A 327 12.17 -15.16 3.28
N ALA A 328 13.44 -15.52 3.33
CA ALA A 328 14.02 -16.37 4.40
C ALA A 328 14.50 -15.56 5.63
N SER A 329 14.86 -14.28 5.46
CA SER A 329 15.65 -13.52 6.44
C SER A 329 15.11 -12.12 6.75
N THR A 330 14.07 -11.63 6.08
CA THR A 330 13.52 -10.29 6.34
C THR A 330 12.38 -10.33 7.36
N VAL A 331 12.50 -9.57 8.43
CA VAL A 331 11.41 -9.19 9.35
C VAL A 331 10.84 -7.86 8.87
N ARG A 332 9.49 -7.74 8.80
CA ARG A 332 8.81 -6.51 8.38
C ARG A 332 8.00 -5.93 9.52
N LEU A 333 8.13 -4.62 9.71
CA LEU A 333 7.28 -3.84 10.62
C LEU A 333 6.32 -2.99 9.78
N LEU A 334 5.04 -3.18 10.03
CA LEU A 334 3.92 -2.53 9.36
C LEU A 334 2.80 -2.22 10.39
N PRO A 335 3.12 -1.60 11.55
CA PRO A 335 2.17 -1.34 12.62
C PRO A 335 1.07 -0.37 12.20
N ALA A 336 0.03 -0.21 13.03
CA ALA A 336 -0.88 0.91 12.89
C ALA A 336 -0.14 2.24 13.08
N LEU A 337 -0.64 3.31 12.42
CA LEU A 337 0.02 4.63 12.41
C LEU A 337 0.00 5.32 13.79
N CYS A 338 -0.83 4.84 14.71
CA CYS A 338 -0.91 5.30 16.10
C CYS A 338 0.12 4.61 17.02
N LEU A 339 1.15 3.96 16.47
CA LEU A 339 2.25 3.40 17.27
C LEU A 339 2.91 4.50 18.09
N THR A 340 3.10 4.25 19.41
CA THR A 340 3.80 5.20 20.28
C THR A 340 5.28 4.86 20.42
N LYS A 341 6.05 5.80 20.97
CA LYS A 341 7.47 5.59 21.26
C LYS A 341 7.69 4.46 22.27
N GLU A 342 6.85 4.36 23.31
CA GLU A 342 6.92 3.30 24.31
C GLU A 342 6.72 1.91 23.70
N MET A 343 5.80 1.79 22.74
CA MET A 343 5.57 0.54 22.00
C MET A 343 6.78 0.20 21.10
N ALA A 344 7.37 1.21 20.47
CA ALA A 344 8.60 1.05 19.69
C ALA A 344 9.77 0.59 20.58
N ASP A 345 9.95 1.19 21.77
CA ASP A 345 10.98 0.81 22.74
C ASP A 345 10.79 -0.64 23.25
N ARG A 346 9.52 -1.05 23.48
CA ARG A 346 9.19 -2.45 23.82
C ARG A 346 9.67 -3.42 22.74
N PHE A 347 9.42 -3.07 21.48
CA PHE A 347 9.89 -3.89 20.35
C PHE A 347 11.41 -3.93 20.28
N LEU A 348 12.08 -2.77 20.30
CA LEU A 348 13.55 -2.69 20.20
C LEU A 348 14.23 -3.50 21.28
N THR A 349 13.77 -3.39 22.52
CA THR A 349 14.29 -4.16 23.67
C THR A 349 14.09 -5.68 23.49
N ALA A 350 12.91 -6.08 23.01
CA ALA A 350 12.61 -7.50 22.79
C ALA A 350 13.40 -8.06 21.62
N PHE A 351 13.50 -7.31 20.53
CA PHE A 351 14.20 -7.70 19.31
C PHE A 351 15.69 -7.89 19.56
N ASP A 352 16.34 -6.95 20.24
CA ASP A 352 17.77 -7.01 20.55
C ASP A 352 18.12 -8.24 21.41
N LYS A 353 17.23 -8.64 22.34
CA LYS A 353 17.40 -9.83 23.17
C LYS A 353 17.31 -11.14 22.40
N VAL A 354 16.37 -11.24 21.44
CA VAL A 354 16.08 -12.53 20.79
C VAL A 354 16.79 -12.74 19.46
N LYS A 355 17.36 -11.69 18.84
CA LYS A 355 18.01 -11.79 17.53
C LYS A 355 19.22 -12.73 17.53
N ASP A 356 19.96 -12.79 18.65
CA ASP A 356 21.18 -13.59 18.81
C ASP A 356 20.93 -14.94 19.52
N GLU A 357 19.72 -15.20 20.00
CA GLU A 357 19.36 -16.49 20.60
C GLU A 357 19.25 -17.55 19.47
N ARG A 358 20.18 -18.52 19.46
CA ARG A 358 20.23 -19.66 18.51
C ARG A 358 19.33 -20.79 18.93
#